data_61364e11fd1f782775eaa5a4e9533df2
#
_entry.id   61364e11fd1f782775eaa5a4e9533df2
#
_cell.length_a   1.000
_cell.length_b   1.000
_cell.length_c   1.000
_cell.angle_alpha   90.00
_cell.angle_beta   90.00
_cell.angle_gamma   90.00
#
_symmetry.space_group_name_H-M   'P 1'
#
loop_
_entity.id
_entity.type
_entity.pdbx_description
1 polymer ?
#
loop_
_entity_poly.entity_id
_entity_poly.type
_entity_poly.pdbx_seq_one_letter_code
_entity_poly.pdbx_strand_id
1 'polypeptide(L)'
;MEVLYMQYESERIEYKSQMIDDIYKEVIAFANTDGGVIYLGIDDKGNQIGIDNVDETYTRLTNGIRDAIAPDVTMFVRYVLQDNKVIRIEVGEGSYKPYYLKSKGMKPTGVYVRQGTSSVQASPEQIRQMIKESDGDTYEDSRSLEQELTFDSAKAAFQRYGVEFSVEKYRALGITQNDIYTSLALLLSDQCHHTIKV
;
A
#
# COMPACT_ATOMS: atom_id res chain seq x y z
N MET A 1 -15.17 13.00 29.10
CA MET A 1 -16.16 13.29 28.03
C MET A 1 -15.34 13.81 26.88
N GLU A 2 -14.84 12.88 26.04
CA GLU A 2 -14.13 13.24 24.81
C GLU A 2 -15.14 13.89 23.87
N VAL A 3 -14.94 15.16 23.56
CA VAL A 3 -15.70 15.85 22.51
C VAL A 3 -15.25 15.21 21.20
N LEU A 4 -16.07 14.27 20.68
CA LEU A 4 -15.89 13.77 19.34
C LEU A 4 -16.12 14.95 18.40
N TYR A 5 -15.06 15.56 17.92
CA TYR A 5 -15.16 16.47 16.79
C TYR A 5 -15.81 15.68 15.66
N MET A 6 -16.96 16.13 15.17
CA MET A 6 -17.58 15.59 13.94
C MET A 6 -16.54 15.73 12.82
N GLN A 7 -15.83 14.67 12.58
CA GLN A 7 -14.97 14.58 11.40
C GLN A 7 -15.91 14.18 10.25
N TYR A 8 -15.95 14.96 9.20
CA TYR A 8 -16.64 14.58 7.97
C TYR A 8 -15.88 13.43 7.29
N GLU A 9 -16.57 12.66 6.42
CA GLU A 9 -15.88 11.74 5.52
C GLU A 9 -14.74 12.45 4.81
N SER A 10 -13.63 11.76 4.68
CA SER A 10 -12.41 12.29 4.11
C SER A 10 -11.65 11.20 3.38
N GLU A 11 -10.51 11.53 2.85
CA GLU A 11 -9.61 10.54 2.23
C GLU A 11 -9.26 9.38 3.18
N ARG A 12 -9.27 9.62 4.50
CA ARG A 12 -8.93 8.64 5.55
C ARG A 12 -10.07 8.25 6.48
N ILE A 13 -11.28 8.75 6.25
CA ILE A 13 -12.45 8.47 7.10
C ILE A 13 -13.64 8.10 6.24
N GLU A 14 -14.28 6.99 6.59
CA GLU A 14 -15.48 6.48 5.94
C GLU A 14 -16.55 6.16 6.99
N TYR A 15 -17.82 6.49 6.70
CA TYR A 15 -18.97 6.18 7.54
C TYR A 15 -19.85 5.14 6.88
N LYS A 16 -20.34 4.19 7.66
CA LYS A 16 -21.32 3.20 7.23
C LYS A 16 -22.39 3.04 8.31
N SER A 17 -23.63 3.23 7.92
CA SER A 17 -24.77 3.08 8.83
C SER A 17 -24.98 1.64 9.31
N GLN A 18 -24.67 0.67 8.45
CA GLN A 18 -24.84 -0.76 8.72
C GLN A 18 -23.83 -1.62 7.95
N MET A 19 -23.70 -2.89 8.38
CA MET A 19 -22.82 -3.85 7.73
C MET A 19 -23.41 -4.28 6.37
N ILE A 20 -22.73 -3.87 5.30
CA ILE A 20 -23.00 -4.30 3.91
C ILE A 20 -21.69 -4.78 3.29
N ASP A 21 -21.76 -5.58 2.23
CA ASP A 21 -20.58 -6.16 1.58
C ASP A 21 -19.65 -5.10 0.97
N ASP A 22 -20.13 -3.89 0.74
CA ASP A 22 -19.31 -2.77 0.28
C ASP A 22 -18.20 -2.39 1.26
N ILE A 23 -18.31 -2.75 2.53
CA ILE A 23 -17.27 -2.49 3.54
C ILE A 23 -15.93 -3.14 3.16
N TYR A 24 -15.96 -4.28 2.47
CA TYR A 24 -14.73 -4.95 2.02
C TYR A 24 -13.99 -4.13 0.96
N LYS A 25 -14.70 -3.36 0.13
CA LYS A 25 -14.11 -2.45 -0.86
C LYS A 25 -13.39 -1.29 -0.16
N GLU A 26 -13.99 -0.77 0.91
CA GLU A 26 -13.38 0.30 1.71
C GLU A 26 -12.08 -0.19 2.38
N VAL A 27 -12.12 -1.38 3.00
CA VAL A 27 -10.92 -1.99 3.61
C VAL A 27 -9.82 -2.18 2.56
N ILE A 28 -10.16 -2.70 1.38
CA ILE A 28 -9.21 -2.89 0.28
C ILE A 28 -8.63 -1.54 -0.17
N ALA A 29 -9.49 -0.52 -0.34
CA ALA A 29 -9.06 0.78 -0.79
C ALA A 29 -8.09 1.44 0.20
N PHE A 30 -8.38 1.37 1.51
CA PHE A 30 -7.47 1.85 2.54
C PHE A 30 -6.16 1.07 2.60
N ALA A 31 -6.21 -0.27 2.52
CA ALA A 31 -5.00 -1.10 2.54
C ALA A 31 -4.10 -0.86 1.31
N ASN A 32 -4.68 -0.52 0.17
CA ASN A 32 -3.95 -0.19 -1.07
C ASN A 32 -3.43 1.25 -1.12
N THR A 33 -3.86 2.11 -0.20
CA THR A 33 -3.42 3.51 -0.11
C THR A 33 -2.76 3.79 1.25
N ASP A 34 -3.00 4.94 1.85
CA ASP A 34 -2.32 5.40 3.08
C ASP A 34 -3.03 4.94 4.37
N GLY A 35 -3.91 3.95 4.27
CA GLY A 35 -4.73 3.53 5.39
C GLY A 35 -5.87 4.50 5.71
N GLY A 36 -6.67 4.16 6.73
CA GLY A 36 -7.79 5.00 7.17
C GLY A 36 -8.63 4.34 8.24
N VAL A 37 -9.78 4.92 8.51
CA VAL A 37 -10.72 4.47 9.55
C VAL A 37 -12.13 4.40 8.98
N ILE A 38 -12.79 3.27 9.22
CA ILE A 38 -14.20 3.08 8.90
C ILE A 38 -14.98 3.05 10.21
N TYR A 39 -16.03 3.84 10.30
CA TYR A 39 -16.96 3.82 11.43
C TYR A 39 -18.25 3.16 10.99
N LEU A 40 -18.55 2.01 11.56
CA LEU A 40 -19.78 1.27 11.31
C LEU A 40 -20.80 1.56 12.43
N GLY A 41 -21.97 2.06 12.08
CA GLY A 41 -22.99 2.58 13.00
C GLY A 41 -23.06 4.11 13.02
N ILE A 42 -22.51 4.78 12.00
CA ILE A 42 -22.61 6.21 11.75
C ILE A 42 -23.27 6.43 10.38
N ASP A 43 -24.22 7.35 10.29
CA ASP A 43 -24.89 7.72 9.04
C ASP A 43 -24.06 8.72 8.22
N ASP A 44 -24.46 9.00 6.98
CA ASP A 44 -23.78 9.91 6.05
C ASP A 44 -23.78 11.39 6.56
N LYS A 45 -24.56 11.71 7.59
CA LYS A 45 -24.60 13.03 8.23
C LYS A 45 -23.68 13.10 9.45
N GLY A 46 -23.00 12.00 9.79
CA GLY A 46 -22.13 11.90 10.96
C GLY A 46 -22.91 11.61 12.27
N ASN A 47 -24.18 11.26 12.21
CA ASN A 47 -24.94 10.91 13.43
C ASN A 47 -24.60 9.47 13.84
N GLN A 48 -24.33 9.29 15.12
CA GLN A 48 -24.08 7.97 15.70
C GLN A 48 -25.42 7.27 15.94
N ILE A 49 -25.76 6.32 15.07
CA ILE A 49 -26.98 5.52 15.15
C ILE A 49 -26.78 4.20 15.87
N GLY A 50 -25.52 3.73 15.93
CA GLY A 50 -25.16 2.43 16.53
C GLY A 50 -25.61 1.24 15.68
N ILE A 51 -25.29 0.04 16.15
CA ILE A 51 -25.62 -1.24 15.51
C ILE A 51 -26.49 -2.08 16.46
N ASP A 52 -27.58 -2.64 15.96
CA ASP A 52 -28.53 -3.40 16.80
C ASP A 52 -27.94 -4.69 17.37
N ASN A 53 -27.33 -5.52 16.51
CA ASN A 53 -26.73 -6.82 16.88
C ASN A 53 -25.20 -6.76 16.81
N VAL A 54 -24.59 -6.05 17.76
CA VAL A 54 -23.15 -5.74 17.73
C VAL A 54 -22.29 -6.99 17.66
N ASP A 55 -22.53 -7.99 18.52
CA ASP A 55 -21.69 -9.20 18.61
C ASP A 55 -21.76 -10.03 17.33
N GLU A 56 -22.95 -10.18 16.77
CA GLU A 56 -23.14 -10.90 15.49
C GLU A 56 -22.47 -10.11 14.35
N THR A 57 -22.68 -8.80 14.31
CA THR A 57 -22.09 -7.93 13.28
C THR A 57 -20.57 -7.92 13.38
N TYR A 58 -20.03 -7.84 14.59
CA TYR A 58 -18.58 -7.89 14.82
C TYR A 58 -17.98 -9.20 14.32
N THR A 59 -18.60 -10.33 14.65
CA THR A 59 -18.15 -11.65 14.19
C THR A 59 -18.23 -11.78 12.67
N ARG A 60 -19.34 -11.34 12.06
CA ARG A 60 -19.52 -11.36 10.62
C ARG A 60 -18.51 -10.46 9.89
N LEU A 61 -18.23 -9.28 10.45
CA LEU A 61 -17.27 -8.32 9.92
C LEU A 61 -15.85 -8.90 9.91
N THR A 62 -15.38 -9.40 11.07
CA THR A 62 -14.02 -9.92 11.21
C THR A 62 -13.77 -11.15 10.34
N ASN A 63 -14.72 -12.08 10.33
CA ASN A 63 -14.65 -13.27 9.46
C ASN A 63 -14.75 -12.87 7.98
N GLY A 64 -15.66 -11.97 7.63
CA GLY A 64 -15.86 -11.53 6.27
C GLY A 64 -14.64 -10.85 5.67
N ILE A 65 -13.97 -9.97 6.41
CA ILE A 65 -12.73 -9.31 5.95
C ILE A 65 -11.64 -10.35 5.68
N ARG A 66 -11.40 -11.28 6.61
CA ARG A 66 -10.43 -12.38 6.44
C ARG A 66 -10.73 -13.25 5.23
N ASP A 67 -12.01 -13.58 5.04
CA ASP A 67 -12.43 -14.56 4.05
C ASP A 67 -12.60 -13.95 2.65
N ALA A 68 -12.98 -12.67 2.55
CA ALA A 68 -13.27 -12.00 1.28
C ALA A 68 -12.06 -11.35 0.62
N ILE A 69 -11.02 -10.99 1.37
CA ILE A 69 -9.88 -10.20 0.88
C ILE A 69 -8.64 -11.06 0.70
N ALA A 70 -7.89 -10.81 -0.36
CA ALA A 70 -6.56 -11.37 -0.60
C ALA A 70 -5.60 -10.28 -1.10
N PRO A 71 -4.28 -10.38 -0.81
CA PRO A 71 -3.67 -11.22 0.23
C PRO A 71 -4.30 -11.02 1.61
N ASP A 72 -3.87 -11.80 2.63
CA ASP A 72 -4.39 -11.64 3.99
C ASP A 72 -4.11 -10.22 4.51
N VAL A 73 -5.19 -9.49 4.81
CA VAL A 73 -5.13 -8.09 5.26
C VAL A 73 -5.23 -7.96 6.79
N THR A 74 -5.47 -9.07 7.50
CA THR A 74 -5.86 -9.05 8.93
C THR A 74 -4.80 -8.44 9.84
N MET A 75 -3.52 -8.53 9.49
CA MET A 75 -2.43 -7.89 10.24
C MET A 75 -2.48 -6.35 10.21
N PHE A 76 -3.16 -5.77 9.23
CA PHE A 76 -3.29 -4.33 9.02
C PHE A 76 -4.65 -3.79 9.47
N VAL A 77 -5.52 -4.66 10.02
CA VAL A 77 -6.88 -4.26 10.44
C VAL A 77 -7.05 -4.44 11.93
N ARG A 78 -7.46 -3.37 12.59
CA ARG A 78 -7.80 -3.36 14.02
C ARG A 78 -9.26 -2.96 14.21
N TYR A 79 -9.93 -3.63 15.12
CA TYR A 79 -11.33 -3.40 15.43
C TYR A 79 -11.48 -2.90 16.85
N VAL A 80 -12.25 -1.83 17.07
CA VAL A 80 -12.54 -1.24 18.37
C VAL A 80 -14.05 -1.05 18.49
N LEU A 81 -14.67 -1.73 19.44
CA LEU A 81 -16.06 -1.48 19.79
C LEU A 81 -16.13 -0.28 20.75
N GLN A 82 -16.94 0.71 20.42
CA GLN A 82 -17.19 1.89 21.23
C GLN A 82 -18.48 1.73 22.06
N ASP A 83 -18.58 2.47 23.16
CA ASP A 83 -19.72 2.37 24.11
C ASP A 83 -21.10 2.67 23.49
N ASN A 84 -21.13 3.44 22.41
CA ASN A 84 -22.35 3.80 21.66
C ASN A 84 -22.74 2.79 20.58
N LYS A 85 -22.23 1.57 20.65
CA LYS A 85 -22.45 0.49 19.66
C LYS A 85 -21.96 0.83 18.26
N VAL A 86 -20.93 1.65 18.13
CA VAL A 86 -20.20 1.91 16.88
C VAL A 86 -18.97 1.02 16.85
N ILE A 87 -18.74 0.35 15.73
CA ILE A 87 -17.50 -0.39 15.50
C ILE A 87 -16.55 0.51 14.69
N ARG A 88 -15.42 0.84 15.26
CA ARG A 88 -14.34 1.55 14.60
C ARG A 88 -13.35 0.52 14.04
N ILE A 89 -13.12 0.58 12.73
CA ILE A 89 -12.22 -0.30 11.99
C ILE A 89 -11.05 0.54 11.51
N GLU A 90 -9.89 0.32 12.08
CA GLU A 90 -8.65 0.96 11.67
C GLU A 90 -7.96 0.08 10.64
N VAL A 91 -7.70 0.61 9.46
CA VAL A 91 -7.01 -0.08 8.38
C VAL A 91 -5.70 0.62 8.14
N GLY A 92 -4.61 -0.09 8.35
CA GLY A 92 -3.27 0.38 7.98
C GLY A 92 -2.98 0.18 6.51
N GLU A 93 -1.98 0.90 6.01
CA GLU A 93 -1.39 0.63 4.70
C GLU A 93 -0.81 -0.79 4.67
N GLY A 94 -1.21 -1.58 3.68
CA GLY A 94 -0.76 -2.95 3.52
C GLY A 94 0.58 -3.05 2.77
N SER A 95 1.40 -4.03 3.15
CA SER A 95 2.74 -4.24 2.57
C SER A 95 2.75 -5.13 1.33
N TYR A 96 1.64 -5.84 1.04
CA TYR A 96 1.56 -6.82 -0.05
C TYR A 96 0.50 -6.42 -1.08
N LYS A 97 0.62 -5.18 -1.58
CA LYS A 97 -0.31 -4.64 -2.59
C LYS A 97 -0.14 -5.33 -3.95
N PRO A 98 -1.22 -5.46 -4.72
CA PRO A 98 -2.57 -4.99 -4.44
C PRO A 98 -3.41 -5.97 -3.62
N TYR A 99 -4.16 -5.46 -2.65
CA TYR A 99 -5.24 -6.18 -2.00
C TYR A 99 -6.48 -6.17 -2.91
N TYR A 100 -7.24 -7.28 -2.92
CA TYR A 100 -8.38 -7.41 -3.81
C TYR A 100 -9.46 -8.33 -3.24
N LEU A 101 -10.70 -8.20 -3.74
CA LEU A 101 -11.78 -9.14 -3.47
C LEU A 101 -11.45 -10.49 -4.12
N LYS A 102 -11.37 -11.58 -3.31
CA LYS A 102 -11.13 -12.95 -3.80
C LYS A 102 -12.13 -13.38 -4.86
N SER A 103 -13.40 -13.00 -4.70
CA SER A 103 -14.49 -13.34 -5.64
C SER A 103 -14.33 -12.68 -7.01
N LYS A 104 -13.58 -11.58 -7.09
CA LYS A 104 -13.36 -10.82 -8.34
C LYS A 104 -11.97 -11.03 -8.91
N GLY A 105 -10.99 -11.41 -8.07
CA GLY A 105 -9.60 -11.58 -8.48
C GLY A 105 -8.83 -10.25 -8.61
N MET A 106 -7.53 -10.37 -8.89
CA MET A 106 -6.60 -9.25 -9.05
C MET A 106 -6.77 -8.56 -10.41
N LYS A 107 -7.85 -7.82 -10.56
CA LYS A 107 -8.21 -7.05 -11.76
C LYS A 107 -9.02 -5.81 -11.34
N PRO A 108 -9.26 -4.81 -12.23
CA PRO A 108 -9.96 -3.57 -11.88
C PRO A 108 -11.25 -3.76 -11.08
N THR A 109 -12.05 -4.76 -11.42
CA THR A 109 -13.32 -5.03 -10.70
C THR A 109 -13.14 -5.57 -9.29
N GLY A 110 -11.93 -5.98 -8.90
CA GLY A 110 -11.62 -6.53 -7.58
C GLY A 110 -10.67 -5.69 -6.75
N VAL A 111 -9.92 -4.75 -7.36
CA VAL A 111 -8.94 -3.88 -6.69
C VAL A 111 -9.53 -2.48 -6.54
N TYR A 112 -9.43 -1.92 -5.34
CA TYR A 112 -9.95 -0.59 -5.02
C TYR A 112 -8.85 0.27 -4.41
N VAL A 113 -8.90 1.58 -4.66
CA VAL A 113 -8.02 2.62 -4.12
C VAL A 113 -8.84 3.81 -3.65
N ARG A 114 -8.34 4.58 -2.68
CA ARG A 114 -8.98 5.84 -2.27
C ARG A 114 -8.65 6.95 -3.27
N GLN A 115 -9.68 7.70 -3.64
CA GLN A 115 -9.57 8.91 -4.43
C GLN A 115 -10.48 9.97 -3.82
N GLY A 116 -9.89 10.86 -3.03
CA GLY A 116 -10.65 11.76 -2.18
C GLY A 116 -11.48 10.97 -1.16
N THR A 117 -12.77 11.26 -1.07
CA THR A 117 -13.70 10.57 -0.17
C THR A 117 -14.29 9.27 -0.73
N SER A 118 -13.87 8.81 -1.91
CA SER A 118 -14.48 7.66 -2.57
C SER A 118 -13.50 6.51 -2.75
N SER A 119 -14.00 5.27 -2.63
CA SER A 119 -13.28 4.06 -3.03
C SER A 119 -13.63 3.71 -4.46
N VAL A 120 -12.64 3.83 -5.36
CA VAL A 120 -12.80 3.60 -6.79
C VAL A 120 -12.01 2.38 -7.26
N GLN A 121 -12.42 1.78 -8.37
CA GLN A 121 -11.67 0.69 -8.97
C GLN A 121 -10.32 1.17 -9.47
N ALA A 122 -9.25 0.44 -9.15
CA ALA A 122 -7.93 0.72 -9.65
C ALA A 122 -7.81 0.45 -11.15
N SER A 123 -7.08 1.29 -11.86
CA SER A 123 -6.77 1.04 -13.28
C SER A 123 -5.78 -0.13 -13.43
N PRO A 124 -5.71 -0.76 -14.62
CA PRO A 124 -4.69 -1.77 -14.89
C PRO A 124 -3.26 -1.27 -14.67
N GLU A 125 -3.01 0.01 -14.89
CA GLU A 125 -1.71 0.66 -14.69
C GLU A 125 -1.38 0.78 -13.20
N GLN A 126 -2.36 1.21 -12.38
CA GLN A 126 -2.20 1.28 -10.92
C GLN A 126 -1.97 -0.12 -10.32
N ILE A 127 -2.68 -1.14 -10.79
CA ILE A 127 -2.47 -2.53 -10.35
C ILE A 127 -1.05 -2.98 -10.67
N ARG A 128 -0.55 -2.73 -11.88
CA ARG A 128 0.83 -3.06 -12.26
C ARG A 128 1.86 -2.32 -11.42
N GLN A 129 1.59 -1.06 -11.09
CA GLN A 129 2.48 -0.27 -10.24
C GLN A 129 2.55 -0.84 -8.83
N MET A 130 1.39 -1.16 -8.21
CA MET A 130 1.33 -1.78 -6.89
C MET A 130 2.08 -3.13 -6.84
N ILE A 131 1.97 -3.96 -7.88
CA ILE A 131 2.70 -5.24 -7.98
C ILE A 131 4.22 -4.97 -7.97
N LYS A 132 4.70 -4.04 -8.79
CA LYS A 132 6.12 -3.71 -8.84
C LYS A 132 6.65 -3.21 -7.50
N GLU A 133 5.91 -2.33 -6.84
CA GLU A 133 6.27 -1.79 -5.53
C GLU A 133 6.28 -2.87 -4.45
N SER A 134 5.32 -3.80 -4.50
CA SER A 134 5.22 -4.91 -3.55
C SER A 134 6.29 -5.98 -3.75
N ASP A 135 6.66 -6.28 -4.98
CA ASP A 135 7.70 -7.26 -5.31
C ASP A 135 9.12 -6.72 -5.03
N GLY A 136 9.23 -5.45 -4.66
CA GLY A 136 10.50 -4.79 -4.43
C GLY A 136 11.25 -4.48 -5.73
N ASP A 137 10.58 -4.59 -6.88
CA ASP A 137 11.10 -4.21 -8.18
C ASP A 137 11.19 -2.67 -8.26
N THR A 138 12.26 -2.14 -7.69
CA THR A 138 12.59 -0.72 -7.84
C THR A 138 13.19 -0.45 -9.21
N TYR A 139 13.18 0.81 -9.64
CA TYR A 139 13.87 1.20 -10.88
C TYR A 139 15.36 0.81 -10.81
N GLU A 140 15.95 0.96 -9.65
CA GLU A 140 17.36 0.67 -9.39
C GLU A 140 17.70 -0.80 -9.63
N ASP A 141 16.82 -1.73 -9.27
CA ASP A 141 17.00 -3.17 -9.42
C ASP A 141 16.68 -3.67 -10.84
N SER A 142 16.00 -2.85 -11.65
CA SER A 142 15.67 -3.22 -13.01
C SER A 142 16.94 -3.35 -13.87
N ARG A 143 16.90 -4.23 -14.88
CA ARG A 143 18.00 -4.40 -15.83
C ARG A 143 18.29 -3.08 -16.54
N SER A 144 19.55 -2.62 -16.55
CA SER A 144 19.99 -1.51 -17.38
C SER A 144 19.91 -1.87 -18.87
N LEU A 145 19.48 -0.92 -19.69
CA LEU A 145 19.54 -1.04 -21.14
C LEU A 145 20.99 -0.96 -21.66
N GLU A 146 21.83 -0.19 -20.95
CA GLU A 146 23.27 -0.08 -21.24
C GLU A 146 24.04 -1.08 -20.37
N GLN A 147 24.87 -1.90 -21.00
CA GLN A 147 25.65 -2.95 -20.33
C GLN A 147 27.18 -2.73 -20.46
N GLU A 148 27.61 -1.70 -21.19
CA GLU A 148 29.03 -1.32 -21.30
C GLU A 148 29.29 -0.13 -20.37
N LEU A 149 29.40 -0.38 -19.05
CA LEU A 149 29.52 0.64 -18.04
C LEU A 149 30.91 0.71 -17.44
N THR A 150 31.39 1.94 -17.18
CA THR A 150 32.60 2.24 -16.42
C THR A 150 32.24 3.02 -15.15
N PHE A 151 33.09 2.96 -14.11
CA PHE A 151 32.79 3.47 -12.79
C PHE A 151 33.95 4.26 -12.17
N ASP A 152 34.75 4.96 -12.96
CA ASP A 152 35.93 5.66 -12.45
C ASP A 152 35.55 6.79 -11.49
N SER A 153 34.50 7.55 -11.82
CA SER A 153 33.96 8.59 -10.95
C SER A 153 33.38 8.04 -9.66
N ALA A 154 32.64 6.95 -9.73
CA ALA A 154 32.07 6.29 -8.56
C ALA A 154 33.17 5.72 -7.65
N LYS A 155 34.18 5.02 -8.21
CA LYS A 155 35.32 4.49 -7.46
C LYS A 155 36.03 5.60 -6.68
N ALA A 156 36.30 6.74 -7.34
CA ALA A 156 36.96 7.88 -6.70
C ALA A 156 36.10 8.47 -5.57
N ALA A 157 34.78 8.55 -5.75
CA ALA A 157 33.86 9.02 -4.74
C ALA A 157 33.80 8.09 -3.53
N PHE A 158 33.61 6.80 -3.73
CA PHE A 158 33.54 5.79 -2.66
C PHE A 158 34.85 5.72 -1.87
N GLN A 159 36.01 5.84 -2.53
CA GLN A 159 37.33 5.86 -1.89
C GLN A 159 37.47 7.04 -0.92
N ARG A 160 36.94 8.23 -1.25
CA ARG A 160 36.96 9.40 -0.35
C ARG A 160 36.24 9.15 0.97
N TYR A 161 35.21 8.29 0.95
CA TYR A 161 34.42 7.93 2.13
C TYR A 161 34.89 6.63 2.79
N GLY A 162 36.03 6.07 2.36
CA GLY A 162 36.58 4.83 2.92
C GLY A 162 35.72 3.58 2.61
N VAL A 163 34.89 3.64 1.57
CA VAL A 163 34.04 2.53 1.14
C VAL A 163 34.70 1.83 -0.06
N GLU A 164 34.80 0.51 0.03
CA GLU A 164 35.37 -0.30 -1.06
C GLU A 164 34.31 -0.51 -2.15
N PHE A 165 34.65 -0.07 -3.37
CA PHE A 165 33.84 -0.28 -4.56
C PHE A 165 34.64 -1.18 -5.52
N SER A 166 34.47 -2.48 -5.39
CA SER A 166 35.15 -3.50 -6.21
C SER A 166 34.18 -4.44 -6.90
N VAL A 167 34.62 -5.12 -7.95
CA VAL A 167 33.78 -6.03 -8.76
C VAL A 167 33.17 -7.13 -7.90
N GLU A 168 33.92 -7.62 -6.90
CA GLU A 168 33.47 -8.67 -5.98
C GLU A 168 32.28 -8.22 -5.12
N LYS A 169 32.13 -6.91 -4.93
CA LYS A 169 31.03 -6.32 -4.15
C LYS A 169 29.85 -5.85 -5.01
N TYR A 170 29.96 -5.85 -6.32
CA TYR A 170 28.90 -5.33 -7.20
C TYR A 170 27.55 -5.95 -6.93
N ARG A 171 27.48 -7.27 -6.72
CA ARG A 171 26.23 -7.95 -6.39
C ARG A 171 25.64 -7.49 -5.04
N ALA A 172 26.48 -7.36 -4.02
CA ALA A 172 26.06 -6.91 -2.69
C ALA A 172 25.64 -5.44 -2.67
N LEU A 173 26.16 -4.63 -3.57
CA LEU A 173 25.83 -3.21 -3.75
C LEU A 173 24.65 -2.98 -4.70
N GLY A 174 24.05 -4.04 -5.24
CA GLY A 174 22.97 -3.91 -6.22
C GLY A 174 23.41 -3.44 -7.62
N ILE A 175 24.71 -3.37 -7.89
CA ILE A 175 25.27 -2.96 -9.19
C ILE A 175 25.02 -4.02 -10.26
N THR A 176 25.10 -5.30 -9.89
CA THR A 176 24.79 -6.41 -10.77
C THR A 176 23.78 -7.37 -10.17
N GLN A 177 22.90 -7.91 -11.01
CA GLN A 177 22.00 -9.01 -10.70
C GLN A 177 22.14 -10.07 -11.80
N ASN A 178 22.49 -11.32 -11.43
CA ASN A 178 22.77 -12.39 -12.38
C ASN A 178 23.80 -12.00 -13.47
N ASP A 179 24.88 -11.32 -13.06
CA ASP A 179 25.96 -10.82 -13.92
C ASP A 179 25.53 -9.78 -14.98
N ILE A 180 24.35 -9.16 -14.78
CA ILE A 180 23.81 -8.12 -15.65
C ILE A 180 23.76 -6.82 -14.84
N TYR A 181 24.21 -5.71 -15.41
CA TYR A 181 24.14 -4.40 -14.77
C TYR A 181 22.68 -3.95 -14.58
N THR A 182 22.40 -3.42 -13.38
CA THR A 182 21.11 -2.85 -13.01
C THR A 182 21.03 -1.37 -13.42
N SER A 183 19.83 -0.78 -13.29
CA SER A 183 19.68 0.67 -13.49
C SER A 183 20.43 1.48 -12.44
N LEU A 184 20.63 0.95 -11.21
CA LEU A 184 21.53 1.56 -10.22
C LEU A 184 22.96 1.65 -10.76
N ALA A 185 23.43 0.60 -11.45
CA ALA A 185 24.75 0.63 -12.10
C ALA A 185 24.85 1.77 -13.11
N LEU A 186 23.82 1.96 -13.96
CA LEU A 186 23.79 3.07 -14.92
C LEU A 186 23.82 4.43 -14.21
N LEU A 187 23.05 4.61 -13.13
CA LEU A 187 23.02 5.86 -12.36
C LEU A 187 24.39 6.21 -11.74
N LEU A 188 25.18 5.19 -11.38
CA LEU A 188 26.50 5.36 -10.78
C LEU A 188 27.65 5.33 -11.80
N SER A 189 27.36 5.03 -13.07
CA SER A 189 28.36 4.91 -14.14
C SER A 189 28.81 6.26 -14.69
N ASP A 190 29.97 6.25 -15.35
CA ASP A 190 30.47 7.42 -16.10
C ASP A 190 29.63 7.69 -17.35
N GLN A 191 28.75 6.75 -17.78
CA GLN A 191 27.80 6.86 -18.88
C GLN A 191 26.46 7.44 -18.47
N CYS A 192 26.26 7.77 -17.19
CA CYS A 192 24.99 8.32 -16.71
C CYS A 192 24.70 9.69 -17.32
N HIS A 193 23.60 9.81 -18.05
CA HIS A 193 23.09 11.07 -18.61
C HIS A 193 21.98 11.70 -17.74
N HIS A 194 21.61 11.05 -16.63
CA HIS A 194 20.56 11.54 -15.75
C HIS A 194 21.10 12.55 -14.76
N THR A 195 20.37 13.64 -14.55
CA THR A 195 20.66 14.64 -13.52
C THR A 195 19.70 14.41 -12.35
N ILE A 196 20.25 14.12 -11.17
CA ILE A 196 19.46 14.06 -9.94
C ILE A 196 19.25 15.52 -9.48
N LYS A 197 17.98 15.96 -9.45
CA LYS A 197 17.62 17.22 -8.82
C LYS A 197 17.21 16.91 -7.38
N VAL A 198 17.98 17.43 -6.44
CA VAL A 198 17.70 17.41 -5.00
C VAL A 198 16.93 18.66 -4.62
#